data_54f4bbfed4c3040b38de0a7164ede1ad
#
_entry.id   54f4bbfed4c3040b38de0a7164ede1ad
#
_cell.length_a   1.000
_cell.length_b   1.000
_cell.length_c   1.000
_cell.angle_alpha   90.00
_cell.angle_beta   90.00
_cell.angle_gamma   90.00
#
_symmetry.space_group_name_H-M   'P 1'
#
loop_
_entity.id
_entity.type
_entity.pdbx_description
1 polymer ?
#
loop_
_entity_poly.entity_id
_entity_poly.type
_entity_poly.pdbx_seq_one_letter_code
_entity_poly.pdbx_strand_id
1 'polypeptide(L)'
;MQSAVRNQVELRACDLDSALPAEHQARAVWAFVQSIDLQALYAQIRAVEGNVGRAPIDPAILMSLWLYATLDGVGSARELDRLCDSDDAYRWLCGGVGVNHHTLADFRVQHPQWLDGQLTRTVAALLSQGLVSMNRVAHDGMRVRAHAGAASFRRRETLEQLMQDAQAQVQTLKQELGDDPGAGTRRVRAARQRAATEREGRVALAIEAMAQIEKNMSPKSKTGQANTGQANTNPHPRASMPETARDDSSAGAQIAEEQSKVSKQTKKPKEPRVSTTDPEARVMKMPDGGFRPAFNAQLSVDSATLFITGLDLVNSGSDMNQMLPMHAQHRDRYGRVPEQWLADGGFAKHEHIEQLEACATQVFTPLAAPRDKQRDRHEPLPTDSKAVGQWRQRMGTDEAKQIYKDRAASIECTNAHLRNRGLQRFNVRGLCKARAVLLWHALAHNLKRMMAMNVAFAA
;
A
#
# COMPACT_ATOMS: atom_id res chain seq x y z
N MET A 1 -46.50 29.16 -0.73
CA MET A 1 -45.38 28.29 -1.06
C MET A 1 -44.10 29.14 -0.91
N GLN A 2 -43.18 28.73 0.01
CA GLN A 2 -41.94 29.47 0.19
C GLN A 2 -40.91 28.93 -0.81
N SER A 3 -40.25 29.82 -1.55
CA SER A 3 -39.21 29.52 -2.52
C SER A 3 -37.84 29.91 -1.97
N ALA A 4 -36.81 29.18 -2.37
CA ALA A 4 -35.44 29.46 -1.94
C ALA A 4 -34.91 30.76 -2.59
N VAL A 5 -34.41 31.68 -1.75
CA VAL A 5 -33.74 32.92 -2.17
C VAL A 5 -32.24 32.72 -1.93
N ARG A 6 -31.44 32.62 -3.03
CA ARG A 6 -29.99 32.28 -2.94
C ARG A 6 -29.09 33.51 -3.06
N ASN A 7 -29.63 34.68 -3.36
CA ASN A 7 -28.92 35.94 -3.48
C ASN A 7 -29.09 36.86 -2.26
N GLN A 8 -29.54 36.31 -1.15
CA GLN A 8 -29.65 37.04 0.11
C GLN A 8 -28.23 37.26 0.65
N VAL A 9 -27.90 38.50 0.95
CA VAL A 9 -26.63 38.90 1.57
C VAL A 9 -26.76 38.78 3.08
N GLU A 10 -25.88 38.04 3.71
CA GLU A 10 -25.79 37.85 5.15
C GLU A 10 -24.37 38.18 5.64
N LEU A 11 -24.24 39.07 6.61
CA LEU A 11 -22.97 39.42 7.26
C LEU A 11 -22.91 38.65 8.58
N ARG A 12 -21.93 37.73 8.71
CA ARG A 12 -21.65 37.00 9.94
C ARG A 12 -20.25 37.38 10.44
N ALA A 13 -20.17 37.97 11.62
CA ALA A 13 -18.92 38.12 12.32
C ALA A 13 -18.59 36.77 12.97
N CYS A 14 -17.54 36.10 12.50
CA CYS A 14 -17.11 34.78 12.96
C CYS A 14 -15.59 34.71 12.98
N ASP A 15 -14.99 34.31 14.10
CA ASP A 15 -13.60 33.90 14.13
C ASP A 15 -13.46 32.43 13.68
N LEU A 16 -12.23 32.00 13.38
CA LEU A 16 -11.98 30.62 12.91
C LEU A 16 -12.37 29.59 13.98
N ASP A 17 -12.21 29.90 15.25
CA ASP A 17 -12.46 28.95 16.33
C ASP A 17 -13.95 28.72 16.54
N SER A 18 -14.77 29.77 16.49
CA SER A 18 -16.23 29.67 16.58
C SER A 18 -16.90 29.08 15.33
N ALA A 19 -16.22 29.08 14.19
CA ALA A 19 -16.70 28.44 12.97
C ALA A 19 -16.70 26.91 13.03
N LEU A 20 -15.93 26.32 13.96
CA LEU A 20 -15.75 24.88 14.09
C LEU A 20 -16.31 24.35 15.41
N PRO A 21 -17.29 23.41 15.41
CA PRO A 21 -17.81 22.82 16.64
C PRO A 21 -16.73 22.24 17.54
N ALA A 22 -16.93 22.28 18.87
CA ALA A 22 -15.96 21.77 19.84
C ALA A 22 -15.63 20.30 19.63
N GLU A 23 -16.63 19.49 19.25
CA GLU A 23 -16.47 18.03 19.01
C GLU A 23 -15.96 17.70 17.61
N HIS A 24 -15.59 18.71 16.81
CA HIS A 24 -15.23 18.44 15.42
C HIS A 24 -13.92 17.65 15.34
N GLN A 25 -13.87 16.65 14.42
CA GLN A 25 -12.73 15.75 14.27
C GLN A 25 -11.39 16.46 14.01
N ALA A 26 -11.39 17.61 13.32
CA ALA A 26 -10.18 18.40 13.08
C ALA A 26 -9.51 18.87 14.38
N ARG A 27 -10.29 19.17 15.44
CA ARG A 27 -9.74 19.55 16.75
C ARG A 27 -9.00 18.38 17.41
N ALA A 28 -9.53 17.16 17.30
CA ALA A 28 -8.85 15.96 17.79
C ALA A 28 -7.58 15.64 16.99
N VAL A 29 -7.58 15.88 15.67
CA VAL A 29 -6.36 15.77 14.83
C VAL A 29 -5.31 16.76 15.29
N TRP A 30 -5.68 18.02 15.53
CA TRP A 30 -4.77 19.05 16.02
C TRP A 30 -4.20 18.69 17.39
N ALA A 31 -5.06 18.28 18.34
CA ALA A 31 -4.63 17.86 19.68
C ALA A 31 -3.63 16.69 19.60
N PHE A 32 -3.88 15.70 18.75
CA PHE A 32 -2.93 14.62 18.50
C PHE A 32 -1.59 15.13 17.96
N VAL A 33 -1.61 16.04 16.98
CA VAL A 33 -0.37 16.59 16.41
C VAL A 33 0.41 17.41 17.45
N GLN A 34 -0.27 18.11 18.35
CA GLN A 34 0.39 18.82 19.47
C GLN A 34 1.02 17.87 20.51
N SER A 35 0.50 16.65 20.64
CA SER A 35 1.03 15.64 21.57
C SER A 35 2.23 14.85 21.06
N ILE A 36 2.63 15.01 19.78
CA ILE A 36 3.75 14.27 19.20
C ILE A 36 4.99 15.14 19.03
N ASP A 37 6.18 14.50 19.09
CA ASP A 37 7.45 15.20 18.89
C ASP A 37 7.68 15.50 17.39
N LEU A 38 7.69 16.78 17.04
CA LEU A 38 7.95 17.31 15.71
C LEU A 38 9.38 17.89 15.54
N GLN A 39 10.25 17.81 16.54
CA GLN A 39 11.57 18.44 16.53
C GLN A 39 12.41 18.04 15.33
N ALA A 40 12.35 16.76 14.92
CA ALA A 40 13.06 16.28 13.73
C ALA A 40 12.57 16.92 12.42
N LEU A 41 11.32 17.39 12.35
CA LEU A 41 10.78 18.12 11.21
C LEU A 41 11.19 19.60 11.27
N TYR A 42 11.14 20.22 12.46
CA TYR A 42 11.61 21.59 12.65
C TYR A 42 13.11 21.73 12.33
N ALA A 43 13.93 20.77 12.71
CA ALA A 43 15.37 20.76 12.43
C ALA A 43 15.72 20.73 10.93
N GLN A 44 14.79 20.34 10.07
CA GLN A 44 14.98 20.33 8.62
C GLN A 44 14.66 21.69 7.96
N ILE A 45 14.08 22.63 8.70
CA ILE A 45 13.78 23.96 8.20
C ILE A 45 15.08 24.77 8.08
N ARG A 46 15.44 25.12 6.84
CA ARG A 46 16.67 25.86 6.53
C ARG A 46 16.46 27.38 6.40
N ALA A 47 15.22 27.84 6.53
CA ALA A 47 14.92 29.26 6.45
C ALA A 47 15.50 29.99 7.68
N VAL A 48 16.27 31.05 7.43
CA VAL A 48 16.83 31.91 8.49
C VAL A 48 16.01 33.20 8.52
N GLU A 49 15.62 33.63 9.72
CA GLU A 49 14.89 34.88 9.93
C GLU A 49 15.70 36.06 9.37
N GLY A 50 15.03 36.96 8.63
CA GLY A 50 15.68 38.12 8.02
C GLY A 50 16.25 37.88 6.60
N ASN A 51 16.29 36.67 6.08
CA ASN A 51 16.71 36.38 4.72
C ASN A 51 15.57 36.47 3.70
N VAL A 52 15.93 36.70 2.41
CA VAL A 52 14.96 36.76 1.30
C VAL A 52 14.29 35.40 1.10
N GLY A 53 12.97 35.35 1.20
CA GLY A 53 12.18 34.14 0.95
C GLY A 53 10.82 34.18 1.68
N ARG A 54 9.94 33.24 1.40
CA ARG A 54 8.71 33.05 2.18
C ARG A 54 9.05 32.38 3.49
N ALA A 55 8.40 32.81 4.58
CA ALA A 55 8.45 32.09 5.84
C ALA A 55 8.03 30.61 5.64
N PRO A 56 8.71 29.66 6.28
CA PRO A 56 8.34 28.26 6.22
C PRO A 56 6.98 28.04 6.90
N ILE A 57 6.20 27.10 6.36
CA ILE A 57 4.94 26.71 6.99
C ILE A 57 5.28 25.76 8.15
N ASP A 58 4.64 25.95 9.29
CA ASP A 58 4.81 25.09 10.46
C ASP A 58 4.50 23.62 10.11
N PRO A 59 5.42 22.68 10.39
CA PRO A 59 5.20 21.24 10.20
C PRO A 59 3.94 20.72 10.90
N ALA A 60 3.53 21.32 12.04
CA ALA A 60 2.31 20.95 12.73
C ALA A 60 1.06 21.19 11.88
N ILE A 61 1.01 22.31 11.14
CA ILE A 61 -0.07 22.61 10.20
C ILE A 61 -0.09 21.56 9.08
N LEU A 62 1.06 21.31 8.44
CA LEU A 62 1.15 20.37 7.31
C LEU A 62 0.82 18.93 7.75
N MET A 63 1.25 18.53 8.94
CA MET A 63 0.93 17.22 9.54
C MET A 63 -0.57 17.09 9.81
N SER A 64 -1.18 18.10 10.42
CA SER A 64 -2.61 18.12 10.73
C SER A 64 -3.46 18.09 9.46
N LEU A 65 -3.09 18.87 8.45
CA LEU A 65 -3.76 18.90 7.15
C LEU A 65 -3.74 17.53 6.47
N TRP A 66 -2.59 16.84 6.41
CA TRP A 66 -2.52 15.53 5.77
C TRP A 66 -3.20 14.42 6.58
N LEU A 67 -3.15 14.45 7.91
CA LEU A 67 -3.89 13.50 8.73
C LEU A 67 -5.40 13.67 8.54
N TYR A 68 -5.88 14.91 8.63
CA TYR A 68 -7.29 15.21 8.47
C TYR A 68 -7.76 14.89 7.03
N ALA A 69 -7.03 15.32 6.00
CA ALA A 69 -7.32 15.01 4.60
C ALA A 69 -7.38 13.49 4.35
N THR A 70 -6.48 12.71 4.96
CA THR A 70 -6.49 11.24 4.83
C THR A 70 -7.71 10.62 5.53
N LEU A 71 -8.15 11.15 6.67
CA LEU A 71 -9.39 10.74 7.35
C LEU A 71 -10.63 11.03 6.50
N ASP A 72 -10.61 12.17 5.81
CA ASP A 72 -11.68 12.66 4.94
C ASP A 72 -11.64 12.06 3.52
N GLY A 73 -10.63 11.24 3.21
CA GLY A 73 -10.46 10.59 1.90
C GLY A 73 -9.87 11.49 0.81
N VAL A 74 -9.35 12.66 1.17
CA VAL A 74 -8.71 13.61 0.26
C VAL A 74 -7.27 13.23 0.01
N GLY A 75 -6.98 12.65 -1.16
CA GLY A 75 -5.63 12.21 -1.55
C GLY A 75 -4.90 13.16 -2.50
N SER A 76 -5.49 14.26 -2.93
CA SER A 76 -4.91 15.22 -3.87
C SER A 76 -4.41 16.47 -3.17
N ALA A 77 -3.12 16.81 -3.34
CA ALA A 77 -2.56 18.05 -2.79
C ALA A 77 -3.23 19.32 -3.36
N ARG A 78 -3.68 19.28 -4.63
CA ARG A 78 -4.42 20.41 -5.23
C ARG A 78 -5.83 20.53 -4.69
N GLU A 79 -6.47 19.42 -4.35
CA GLU A 79 -7.78 19.44 -3.70
C GLU A 79 -7.63 19.97 -2.28
N LEU A 80 -6.65 19.48 -1.54
CA LEU A 80 -6.34 19.94 -0.19
C LEU A 80 -6.05 21.45 -0.15
N ASP A 81 -5.27 21.98 -1.10
CA ASP A 81 -5.00 23.41 -1.28
C ASP A 81 -6.32 24.21 -1.41
N ARG A 82 -7.23 23.77 -2.28
CA ARG A 82 -8.54 24.40 -2.42
C ARG A 82 -9.40 24.35 -1.15
N LEU A 83 -9.39 23.22 -0.45
CA LEU A 83 -10.14 23.05 0.79
C LEU A 83 -9.59 23.96 1.90
N CYS A 84 -8.30 24.25 1.93
CA CYS A 84 -7.71 25.21 2.88
C CYS A 84 -8.29 26.63 2.73
N ASP A 85 -8.88 26.96 1.57
CA ASP A 85 -9.54 28.26 1.34
C ASP A 85 -11.06 28.20 1.52
N SER A 86 -11.70 27.05 1.28
CA SER A 86 -13.15 26.95 1.11
C SER A 86 -13.90 26.15 2.17
N ASP A 87 -13.20 25.35 2.99
CA ASP A 87 -13.80 24.50 4.02
C ASP A 87 -13.37 24.94 5.42
N ASP A 88 -14.28 25.08 6.34
CA ASP A 88 -14.03 25.65 7.65
C ASP A 88 -13.08 24.81 8.51
N ALA A 89 -13.12 23.49 8.40
CA ALA A 89 -12.21 22.61 9.14
C ALA A 89 -10.76 22.74 8.66
N TYR A 90 -10.54 22.79 7.33
CA TYR A 90 -9.21 22.98 6.77
C TYR A 90 -8.69 24.41 7.01
N ARG A 91 -9.56 25.42 6.91
CA ARG A 91 -9.24 26.81 7.26
C ARG A 91 -8.82 26.94 8.73
N TRP A 92 -9.54 26.27 9.62
CA TRP A 92 -9.22 26.21 11.05
C TRP A 92 -7.84 25.58 11.29
N LEU A 93 -7.55 24.44 10.64
CA LEU A 93 -6.23 23.78 10.73
C LEU A 93 -5.09 24.65 10.18
N CYS A 94 -5.36 25.47 9.16
CA CYS A 94 -4.38 26.43 8.65
C CYS A 94 -4.13 27.61 9.60
N GLY A 95 -5.10 27.97 10.45
CA GLY A 95 -4.96 29.10 11.37
C GLY A 95 -4.63 30.43 10.68
N GLY A 96 -5.16 30.67 9.48
CA GLY A 96 -4.87 31.86 8.67
C GLY A 96 -3.56 31.80 7.87
N VAL A 97 -2.80 30.69 7.95
CA VAL A 97 -1.56 30.51 7.16
C VAL A 97 -1.91 30.04 5.76
N GLY A 98 -1.44 30.75 4.74
CA GLY A 98 -1.62 30.35 3.33
C GLY A 98 -0.72 29.14 2.98
N VAL A 99 -1.33 28.06 2.55
CA VAL A 99 -0.65 26.81 2.14
C VAL A 99 -0.79 26.65 0.63
N ASN A 100 0.15 26.00 -0.03
CA ASN A 100 0.07 25.72 -1.46
C ASN A 100 0.29 24.23 -1.77
N HIS A 101 -0.26 23.77 -2.90
CA HIS A 101 -0.22 22.37 -3.27
C HIS A 101 1.19 21.81 -3.53
N HIS A 102 2.18 22.62 -3.86
CA HIS A 102 3.56 22.16 -4.02
C HIS A 102 4.15 21.78 -2.66
N THR A 103 4.04 22.66 -1.66
CA THR A 103 4.48 22.38 -0.28
C THR A 103 3.77 21.16 0.30
N LEU A 104 2.45 21.08 0.09
CA LEU A 104 1.66 19.91 0.52
C LEU A 104 2.13 18.62 -0.16
N ALA A 105 2.33 18.64 -1.50
CA ALA A 105 2.77 17.45 -2.24
C ALA A 105 4.15 16.96 -1.80
N ASP A 106 5.07 17.90 -1.56
CA ASP A 106 6.43 17.59 -1.13
C ASP A 106 6.43 17.04 0.30
N PHE A 107 5.77 17.70 1.24
CA PHE A 107 5.70 17.25 2.64
C PHE A 107 5.12 15.83 2.76
N ARG A 108 4.11 15.48 1.97
CA ARG A 108 3.50 14.15 1.98
C ARG A 108 4.50 13.01 1.76
N VAL A 109 5.57 13.26 1.00
CA VAL A 109 6.48 12.19 0.55
C VAL A 109 7.91 12.32 1.06
N GLN A 110 8.25 13.43 1.71
CA GLN A 110 9.63 13.73 2.12
C GLN A 110 10.09 13.00 3.38
N HIS A 111 9.17 12.55 4.25
CA HIS A 111 9.50 12.10 5.60
C HIS A 111 9.07 10.66 5.92
N PRO A 112 9.29 9.65 5.03
CA PRO A 112 8.79 8.29 5.25
C PRO A 112 9.37 7.62 6.50
N GLN A 113 10.64 7.86 6.82
CA GLN A 113 11.29 7.28 8.00
C GLN A 113 10.74 7.89 9.30
N TRP A 114 10.49 9.20 9.30
CA TRP A 114 9.89 9.87 10.45
C TRP A 114 8.44 9.42 10.67
N LEU A 115 7.64 9.30 9.60
CA LEU A 115 6.26 8.77 9.66
C LEU A 115 6.24 7.33 10.19
N ASP A 116 7.18 6.50 9.76
CA ASP A 116 7.32 5.12 10.22
C ASP A 116 7.69 5.05 11.71
N GLY A 117 8.63 5.91 12.13
CA GLY A 117 8.97 6.10 13.52
C GLY A 117 7.79 6.61 14.36
N GLN A 118 6.96 7.52 13.80
CA GLN A 118 5.77 8.02 14.47
C GLN A 118 4.69 6.93 14.64
N LEU A 119 4.49 6.08 13.63
CA LEU A 119 3.61 4.92 13.76
C LEU A 119 4.10 4.00 14.90
N THR A 120 5.40 3.71 14.93
CA THR A 120 6.03 2.90 15.97
C THR A 120 5.83 3.49 17.37
N ARG A 121 6.11 4.80 17.56
CA ARG A 121 5.94 5.49 18.85
C ARG A 121 4.47 5.49 19.31
N THR A 122 3.54 5.75 18.39
CA THR A 122 2.10 5.74 18.70
C THR A 122 1.65 4.36 19.19
N VAL A 123 2.03 3.29 18.49
CA VAL A 123 1.67 1.91 18.91
C VAL A 123 2.39 1.52 20.20
N ALA A 124 3.65 1.90 20.39
CA ALA A 124 4.39 1.64 21.64
C ALA A 124 3.73 2.34 22.84
N ALA A 125 3.25 3.58 22.68
CA ALA A 125 2.51 4.28 23.72
C ALA A 125 1.19 3.57 24.06
N LEU A 126 0.45 3.08 23.05
CA LEU A 126 -0.77 2.31 23.27
C LEU A 126 -0.50 0.96 23.97
N LEU A 127 0.61 0.31 23.65
CA LEU A 127 1.07 -0.90 24.35
C LEU A 127 1.41 -0.64 25.81
N SER A 128 2.13 0.46 26.11
CA SER A 128 2.48 0.82 27.48
C SER A 128 1.27 1.18 28.35
N GLN A 129 0.19 1.67 27.72
CA GLN A 129 -1.08 1.97 28.38
C GLN A 129 -2.01 0.75 28.48
N GLY A 130 -1.62 -0.42 27.95
CA GLY A 130 -2.44 -1.62 27.91
C GLY A 130 -3.64 -1.55 26.96
N LEU A 131 -3.71 -0.53 26.09
CA LEU A 131 -4.78 -0.34 25.10
C LEU A 131 -4.61 -1.25 23.88
N VAL A 132 -3.41 -1.71 23.62
CA VAL A 132 -3.06 -2.71 22.59
C VAL A 132 -2.30 -3.83 23.27
N SER A 133 -2.62 -5.08 22.98
CA SER A 133 -1.91 -6.22 23.56
C SER A 133 -0.89 -6.85 22.58
N MET A 134 -1.21 -6.84 21.30
CA MET A 134 -0.53 -7.60 20.24
C MET A 134 -0.45 -9.12 20.51
N ASN A 135 -1.29 -9.66 21.38
CA ASN A 135 -1.31 -11.11 21.64
C ASN A 135 -1.74 -11.88 20.39
N ARG A 136 -2.73 -11.33 19.65
CA ARG A 136 -3.20 -11.87 18.38
C ARG A 136 -3.12 -10.82 17.29
N VAL A 137 -2.31 -11.09 16.27
CA VAL A 137 -2.08 -10.19 15.12
C VAL A 137 -2.56 -10.87 13.84
N ALA A 138 -3.36 -10.16 13.06
CA ALA A 138 -3.75 -10.58 11.72
C ALA A 138 -2.90 -9.86 10.67
N HIS A 139 -2.42 -10.61 9.68
CA HIS A 139 -1.57 -10.12 8.59
C HIS A 139 -2.21 -10.41 7.24
N ASP A 140 -2.22 -9.41 6.36
CA ASP A 140 -2.74 -9.55 4.99
C ASP A 140 -2.03 -8.63 4.00
N GLY A 141 -2.08 -9.01 2.71
CA GLY A 141 -1.58 -8.24 1.59
C GLY A 141 -2.71 -7.58 0.80
N MET A 142 -2.75 -6.26 0.75
CA MET A 142 -3.74 -5.49 0.00
C MET A 142 -3.12 -4.92 -1.29
N ARG A 143 -3.66 -5.28 -2.48
CA ARG A 143 -3.21 -4.69 -3.75
C ARG A 143 -3.79 -3.30 -3.91
N VAL A 144 -2.90 -2.30 -4.02
CA VAL A 144 -3.23 -0.89 -4.27
C VAL A 144 -2.70 -0.50 -5.65
N ARG A 145 -3.54 0.09 -6.49
CA ARG A 145 -3.16 0.46 -7.86
C ARG A 145 -2.01 1.47 -7.86
N ALA A 146 -1.03 1.26 -8.70
CA ALA A 146 0.05 2.22 -8.93
C ALA A 146 -0.40 3.39 -9.80
N HIS A 147 0.35 4.49 -9.76
CA HIS A 147 0.14 5.65 -10.65
C HIS A 147 0.77 5.41 -12.03
N ALA A 148 0.43 4.28 -12.64
CA ALA A 148 0.83 3.89 -13.97
C ALA A 148 -0.34 3.27 -14.73
N GLY A 149 -0.39 3.47 -16.04
CA GLY A 149 -1.33 2.81 -16.94
C GLY A 149 -0.73 1.54 -17.54
N ALA A 150 -1.54 0.57 -17.90
CA ALA A 150 -1.08 -0.66 -18.57
C ALA A 150 -0.33 -0.33 -19.88
N ALA A 151 -0.74 0.72 -20.58
CA ALA A 151 -0.11 1.20 -21.81
C ALA A 151 1.32 1.73 -21.64
N SER A 152 1.79 1.96 -20.39
CA SER A 152 3.18 2.39 -20.13
C SER A 152 4.17 1.22 -20.04
N PHE A 153 3.71 -0.02 -20.01
CA PHE A 153 4.57 -1.19 -19.88
C PHE A 153 5.21 -1.58 -21.22
N ARG A 154 6.53 -1.64 -21.24
CA ARG A 154 7.36 -1.89 -22.42
C ARG A 154 8.26 -3.10 -22.24
N ARG A 155 8.64 -3.74 -23.33
CA ARG A 155 9.65 -4.78 -23.41
C ARG A 155 11.04 -4.15 -23.50
N ARG A 156 12.08 -4.94 -23.32
CA ARG A 156 13.49 -4.46 -23.35
C ARG A 156 13.82 -3.69 -24.63
N GLU A 157 13.58 -4.28 -25.79
CA GLU A 157 13.88 -3.64 -27.09
C GLU A 157 13.25 -2.24 -27.22
N THR A 158 11.97 -2.12 -26.80
CA THR A 158 11.27 -0.83 -26.84
C THR A 158 11.84 0.15 -25.82
N LEU A 159 12.31 -0.32 -24.64
CA LEU A 159 12.95 0.55 -23.65
C LEU A 159 14.29 1.08 -24.14
N GLU A 160 15.08 0.25 -24.82
CA GLU A 160 16.36 0.63 -25.40
C GLU A 160 16.18 1.68 -26.51
N GLN A 161 15.18 1.50 -27.39
CA GLN A 161 14.81 2.51 -28.39
C GLN A 161 14.37 3.83 -27.74
N LEU A 162 13.49 3.77 -26.73
CA LEU A 162 13.04 4.96 -26.00
C LEU A 162 14.18 5.68 -25.27
N MET A 163 15.23 4.96 -24.86
CA MET A 163 16.43 5.55 -24.28
C MET A 163 17.21 6.33 -25.33
N GLN A 164 17.44 5.75 -26.51
CA GLN A 164 18.11 6.43 -27.62
C GLN A 164 17.36 7.71 -28.00
N ASP A 165 16.03 7.63 -28.14
CA ASP A 165 15.18 8.78 -28.47
C ASP A 165 15.25 9.87 -27.39
N ALA A 166 15.24 9.48 -26.10
CA ALA A 166 15.32 10.43 -24.98
C ALA A 166 16.69 11.12 -24.92
N GLN A 167 17.78 10.37 -25.13
CA GLN A 167 19.15 10.92 -25.19
C GLN A 167 19.31 11.87 -26.39
N ALA A 168 18.81 11.49 -27.57
CA ALA A 168 18.83 12.37 -28.74
C ALA A 168 18.07 13.67 -28.47
N GLN A 169 16.89 13.62 -27.85
CA GLN A 169 16.11 14.78 -27.48
C GLN A 169 16.85 15.71 -26.50
N VAL A 170 17.54 15.17 -25.50
CA VAL A 170 18.36 15.95 -24.55
C VAL A 170 19.52 16.62 -25.27
N GLN A 171 20.19 15.90 -26.20
CA GLN A 171 21.28 16.46 -27.02
C GLN A 171 20.80 17.60 -27.92
N THR A 172 19.70 17.40 -28.63
CA THR A 172 19.09 18.45 -29.49
C THR A 172 18.77 19.71 -28.68
N LEU A 173 18.15 19.55 -27.50
CA LEU A 173 17.84 20.71 -26.63
C LEU A 173 19.11 21.42 -26.10
N LYS A 174 20.21 20.70 -25.90
CA LYS A 174 21.50 21.30 -25.52
C LYS A 174 22.12 22.08 -26.70
N GLN A 175 22.03 21.55 -27.91
CA GLN A 175 22.51 22.21 -29.14
C GLN A 175 21.70 23.48 -29.44
N GLU A 176 20.35 23.40 -29.42
CA GLU A 176 19.47 24.57 -29.58
C GLU A 176 19.78 25.70 -28.60
N LEU A 177 20.18 25.37 -27.37
CA LEU A 177 20.62 26.33 -26.36
C LEU A 177 21.96 26.98 -26.68
N GLY A 178 22.85 26.28 -27.39
CA GLY A 178 24.13 26.80 -27.87
C GLY A 178 23.98 27.72 -29.09
N ASP A 179 23.09 27.33 -30.02
CA ASP A 179 22.96 28.00 -31.31
C ASP A 179 22.04 29.25 -31.24
N ASP A 180 20.99 29.24 -30.45
CA ASP A 180 20.09 30.40 -30.22
C ASP A 180 19.70 30.57 -28.74
N PRO A 181 20.54 31.24 -27.95
CA PRO A 181 20.23 31.53 -26.54
C PRO A 181 18.99 32.41 -26.33
N GLY A 182 18.48 33.08 -27.39
CA GLY A 182 17.31 33.97 -27.36
C GLY A 182 15.98 33.31 -27.67
N ALA A 183 15.97 32.10 -28.26
CA ALA A 183 14.73 31.44 -28.68
C ALA A 183 13.85 31.00 -27.49
N GLY A 184 12.74 31.68 -27.34
CA GLY A 184 11.75 31.43 -26.29
C GLY A 184 12.13 31.98 -24.90
N THR A 185 11.16 32.01 -23.97
CA THR A 185 11.42 32.52 -22.63
C THR A 185 12.30 31.53 -21.83
N ARG A 186 13.20 32.05 -20.99
CA ARG A 186 14.06 31.26 -20.09
C ARG A 186 13.30 30.19 -19.30
N ARG A 187 12.06 30.52 -18.90
CA ARG A 187 11.16 29.62 -18.17
C ARG A 187 10.71 28.42 -19.02
N VAL A 188 10.33 28.64 -20.27
CA VAL A 188 9.87 27.57 -21.19
C VAL A 188 11.03 26.65 -21.54
N ARG A 189 12.20 27.16 -21.80
CA ARG A 189 13.42 26.36 -22.09
C ARG A 189 13.79 25.48 -20.89
N ALA A 190 13.88 26.05 -19.71
CA ALA A 190 14.16 25.30 -18.47
C ALA A 190 13.10 24.23 -18.17
N ALA A 191 11.83 24.46 -18.54
CA ALA A 191 10.78 23.47 -18.40
C ALA A 191 10.94 22.31 -19.41
N ARG A 192 11.23 22.60 -20.69
CA ARG A 192 11.49 21.59 -21.73
C ARG A 192 12.72 20.73 -21.39
N GLN A 193 13.82 21.34 -20.96
CA GLN A 193 15.04 20.63 -20.56
C GLN A 193 14.77 19.72 -19.35
N ARG A 194 14.09 20.20 -18.30
CA ARG A 194 13.72 19.38 -17.14
C ARG A 194 12.83 18.20 -17.54
N ALA A 195 11.85 18.41 -18.41
CA ALA A 195 10.97 17.36 -18.88
C ALA A 195 11.70 16.28 -19.69
N ALA A 196 12.65 16.68 -20.54
CA ALA A 196 13.48 15.76 -21.32
C ALA A 196 14.42 14.92 -20.41
N THR A 197 15.13 15.58 -19.49
CA THR A 197 15.99 14.89 -18.50
C THR A 197 15.20 13.96 -17.58
N GLU A 198 14.02 14.37 -17.14
CA GLU A 198 13.14 13.52 -16.33
C GLU A 198 12.65 12.29 -17.12
N ARG A 199 12.36 12.47 -18.42
CA ARG A 199 11.98 11.35 -19.30
C ARG A 199 13.14 10.36 -19.46
N GLU A 200 14.34 10.86 -19.74
CA GLU A 200 15.55 10.04 -19.84
C GLU A 200 15.79 9.24 -18.55
N GLY A 201 15.77 9.91 -17.39
CA GLY A 201 15.95 9.26 -16.10
C GLY A 201 14.88 8.18 -15.80
N ARG A 202 13.62 8.39 -16.17
CA ARG A 202 12.57 7.36 -16.01
C ARG A 202 12.79 6.16 -16.91
N VAL A 203 13.26 6.34 -18.14
CA VAL A 203 13.56 5.23 -19.04
C VAL A 203 14.79 4.46 -18.54
N ALA A 204 15.81 5.16 -18.02
CA ALA A 204 16.97 4.53 -17.39
C ALA A 204 16.58 3.61 -16.23
N LEU A 205 15.77 4.12 -15.30
CA LEU A 205 15.23 3.34 -14.19
C LEU A 205 14.40 2.13 -14.67
N ALA A 206 13.66 2.29 -15.78
CA ALA A 206 12.88 1.18 -16.36
C ALA A 206 13.78 0.07 -16.93
N ILE A 207 14.90 0.44 -17.56
CA ILE A 207 15.91 -0.52 -18.07
C ILE A 207 16.60 -1.25 -16.91
N GLU A 208 16.98 -0.52 -15.87
CA GLU A 208 17.56 -1.09 -14.65
C GLU A 208 16.61 -2.08 -13.97
N ALA A 209 15.34 -1.69 -13.80
CA ALA A 209 14.31 -2.57 -13.25
C ALA A 209 14.06 -3.81 -14.14
N MET A 210 14.16 -3.68 -15.47
CA MET A 210 14.10 -4.80 -16.41
C MET A 210 15.26 -5.77 -16.19
N ALA A 211 16.48 -5.27 -16.11
CA ALA A 211 17.67 -6.10 -15.87
C ALA A 211 17.57 -6.88 -14.54
N GLN A 212 17.02 -6.25 -13.50
CA GLN A 212 16.80 -6.93 -12.22
C GLN A 212 15.75 -8.05 -12.32
N ILE A 213 14.66 -7.84 -13.07
CA ILE A 213 13.64 -8.88 -13.29
C ILE A 213 14.24 -10.06 -14.06
N GLU A 214 14.99 -9.81 -15.12
CA GLU A 214 15.62 -10.84 -15.94
C GLU A 214 16.64 -11.65 -15.14
N LYS A 215 17.46 -10.99 -14.31
CA LYS A 215 18.38 -11.65 -13.38
C LYS A 215 17.65 -12.59 -12.42
N ASN A 216 16.49 -12.19 -11.92
CA ASN A 216 15.68 -13.02 -11.03
C ASN A 216 14.96 -14.16 -11.76
N MET A 217 14.73 -14.04 -13.08
CA MET A 217 14.11 -15.06 -13.93
C MET A 217 15.13 -16.06 -14.49
N SER A 218 16.42 -15.74 -14.54
CA SER A 218 17.48 -16.66 -14.96
C SER A 218 17.53 -17.86 -14.01
N PRO A 219 17.53 -19.10 -14.50
CA PRO A 219 17.55 -20.29 -13.65
C PRO A 219 18.83 -20.25 -12.82
N LYS A 220 18.68 -20.15 -11.49
CA LYS A 220 19.79 -20.42 -10.58
C LYS A 220 20.33 -21.80 -10.91
N SER A 221 21.62 -21.90 -11.22
CA SER A 221 22.30 -23.17 -11.51
C SER A 221 21.88 -24.18 -10.44
N LYS A 222 21.38 -25.33 -10.92
CA LYS A 222 20.93 -26.42 -10.07
C LYS A 222 22.10 -27.02 -9.30
N THR A 223 22.31 -26.52 -8.10
CA THR A 223 23.01 -27.25 -7.04
C THR A 223 22.10 -27.18 -5.82
N GLY A 224 21.37 -28.29 -5.58
CA GLY A 224 20.62 -28.52 -4.35
C GLY A 224 19.09 -28.32 -4.46
N GLN A 225 18.41 -29.46 -4.56
CA GLN A 225 17.01 -29.75 -4.20
C GLN A 225 15.87 -29.10 -5.00
N ALA A 226 15.21 -29.98 -5.74
CA ALA A 226 13.93 -29.74 -6.38
C ALA A 226 12.85 -29.42 -5.34
N ASN A 227 12.23 -28.23 -5.44
CA ASN A 227 10.93 -27.98 -4.84
C ASN A 227 10.04 -27.28 -5.86
N THR A 228 9.13 -28.06 -6.42
CA THR A 228 8.11 -27.66 -7.39
C THR A 228 7.03 -26.85 -6.71
N GLY A 229 7.12 -25.53 -6.80
CA GLY A 229 6.02 -24.61 -6.47
C GLY A 229 5.10 -24.45 -7.66
N GLN A 230 4.02 -25.22 -7.77
CA GLN A 230 2.96 -25.01 -8.72
C GLN A 230 2.06 -23.84 -8.30
N ALA A 231 1.87 -22.90 -9.23
CA ALA A 231 0.89 -21.84 -9.10
C ALA A 231 -0.53 -22.44 -9.01
N ASN A 232 -1.22 -22.17 -7.90
CA ASN A 232 -2.58 -22.61 -7.66
C ASN A 232 -3.55 -21.63 -8.31
N THR A 233 -4.12 -22.00 -9.46
CA THR A 233 -5.27 -21.34 -10.07
C THR A 233 -6.51 -22.18 -9.79
N ASN A 234 -7.21 -21.90 -8.70
CA ASN A 234 -8.56 -22.42 -8.49
C ASN A 234 -9.58 -21.41 -9.01
N PRO A 235 -10.47 -21.79 -9.96
CA PRO A 235 -11.67 -21.02 -10.25
C PRO A 235 -12.76 -21.42 -9.24
N HIS A 236 -13.31 -20.45 -8.51
CA HIS A 236 -14.55 -20.63 -7.77
C HIS A 236 -15.72 -20.78 -8.75
N PRO A 237 -16.63 -21.75 -8.59
CA PRO A 237 -17.82 -21.84 -9.40
C PRO A 237 -18.86 -20.81 -8.95
N ARG A 238 -19.33 -20.05 -9.91
CA ARG A 238 -20.48 -19.16 -9.78
C ARG A 238 -21.73 -20.03 -9.78
N ALA A 239 -22.53 -19.96 -8.75
CA ALA A 239 -23.86 -20.60 -8.72
C ALA A 239 -24.77 -19.90 -9.75
N SER A 240 -25.24 -20.66 -10.73
CA SER A 240 -26.38 -20.30 -11.58
C SER A 240 -27.52 -21.29 -11.35
N MET A 241 -28.72 -20.74 -11.19
CA MET A 241 -29.98 -21.46 -11.03
C MET A 241 -30.38 -22.22 -12.29
N PRO A 242 -31.26 -23.22 -12.21
CA PRO A 242 -31.49 -24.18 -13.26
C PRO A 242 -32.51 -23.70 -14.30
N GLU A 243 -32.24 -24.01 -15.54
CA GLU A 243 -33.26 -24.02 -16.60
C GLU A 243 -33.31 -25.40 -17.28
N THR A 244 -34.54 -25.79 -17.51
CA THR A 244 -35.05 -27.13 -17.86
C THR A 244 -34.60 -27.72 -19.18
N ALA A 245 -34.35 -29.02 -19.10
CA ALA A 245 -34.47 -30.09 -20.09
C ALA A 245 -34.62 -29.80 -21.60
N ARG A 246 -33.81 -30.43 -22.43
CA ARG A 246 -34.24 -31.35 -23.51
C ARG A 246 -33.08 -32.22 -24.01
N ASP A 247 -33.49 -33.45 -24.35
CA ASP A 247 -32.77 -34.64 -24.72
C ASP A 247 -31.95 -34.58 -26.05
N ASP A 248 -31.09 -35.59 -26.15
CA ASP A 248 -30.50 -36.28 -27.30
C ASP A 248 -29.17 -35.76 -27.89
N SER A 249 -28.12 -36.53 -27.68
CA SER A 249 -27.42 -37.42 -28.61
C SER A 249 -25.99 -37.74 -28.15
N SER A 250 -25.77 -38.98 -27.87
CA SER A 250 -24.51 -39.64 -27.54
C SER A 250 -23.60 -39.82 -28.77
N ALA A 251 -22.83 -38.82 -29.16
CA ALA A 251 -21.74 -39.00 -30.15
C ALA A 251 -20.60 -37.95 -30.06
N GLY A 252 -20.64 -36.96 -29.13
CA GLY A 252 -19.67 -35.89 -29.06
C GLY A 252 -18.59 -36.01 -27.98
N ALA A 253 -18.68 -36.98 -27.08
CA ALA A 253 -17.87 -37.02 -25.88
C ALA A 253 -16.41 -37.50 -26.07
N GLN A 254 -16.10 -38.25 -27.10
CA GLN A 254 -14.76 -38.78 -27.30
C GLN A 254 -13.82 -37.83 -28.07
N ILE A 255 -14.35 -36.93 -28.89
CA ILE A 255 -13.54 -35.95 -29.65
C ILE A 255 -13.12 -34.75 -28.76
N ALA A 256 -13.92 -34.42 -27.75
CA ALA A 256 -13.60 -33.34 -26.83
C ALA A 256 -12.47 -33.67 -25.82
N GLU A 257 -12.27 -34.95 -25.50
CA GLU A 257 -11.20 -35.39 -24.57
C GLU A 257 -9.81 -35.46 -25.24
N GLU A 258 -9.73 -35.76 -26.53
CA GLU A 258 -8.47 -35.73 -27.29
C GLU A 258 -8.03 -34.28 -27.62
N GLN A 259 -8.94 -33.37 -27.91
CA GLN A 259 -8.61 -31.95 -28.12
C GLN A 259 -8.18 -31.23 -26.84
N SER A 260 -8.62 -31.69 -25.67
CA SER A 260 -8.18 -31.17 -24.35
C SER A 260 -6.74 -31.58 -23.99
N LYS A 261 -6.24 -32.69 -24.54
CA LYS A 261 -4.86 -33.18 -24.30
C LYS A 261 -3.81 -32.52 -25.18
N VAL A 262 -4.18 -31.94 -26.32
CA VAL A 262 -3.25 -31.27 -27.27
C VAL A 262 -2.97 -29.82 -26.91
N SER A 263 -3.76 -29.17 -26.04
CA SER A 263 -3.56 -27.77 -25.66
C SER A 263 -2.65 -27.51 -24.42
N LYS A 264 -1.92 -28.54 -23.96
CA LYS A 264 -0.76 -28.31 -23.09
C LYS A 264 0.47 -27.89 -23.90
N GLN A 265 0.28 -26.94 -24.82
CA GLN A 265 1.39 -26.18 -25.36
C GLN A 265 2.08 -25.50 -24.20
N THR A 266 3.34 -25.81 -23.98
CA THR A 266 4.29 -25.11 -23.11
C THR A 266 4.10 -23.61 -23.31
N LYS A 267 3.40 -22.94 -22.37
CA LYS A 267 3.26 -21.49 -22.38
C LYS A 267 4.67 -20.93 -22.35
N LYS A 268 5.15 -20.38 -23.46
CA LYS A 268 6.41 -19.65 -23.50
C LYS A 268 6.45 -18.70 -22.30
N PRO A 269 7.54 -18.64 -21.55
CA PRO A 269 7.65 -17.71 -20.41
C PRO A 269 7.26 -16.32 -20.90
N LYS A 270 6.29 -15.68 -20.24
CA LYS A 270 5.85 -14.33 -20.62
C LYS A 270 7.04 -13.41 -20.48
N GLU A 271 7.42 -12.80 -21.59
CA GLU A 271 8.48 -11.81 -21.64
C GLU A 271 8.22 -10.68 -20.62
N PRO A 272 9.21 -10.32 -19.80
CA PRO A 272 9.04 -9.30 -18.78
C PRO A 272 8.73 -7.94 -19.42
N ARG A 273 7.96 -7.12 -18.71
CA ARG A 273 7.61 -5.76 -19.11
C ARG A 273 7.73 -4.83 -17.91
N VAL A 274 8.24 -3.63 -18.13
CA VAL A 274 8.41 -2.60 -17.11
C VAL A 274 7.73 -1.31 -17.57
N SER A 275 7.15 -0.58 -16.62
CA SER A 275 6.50 0.70 -16.89
C SER A 275 7.53 1.84 -17.01
N THR A 276 7.39 2.66 -18.05
CA THR A 276 8.15 3.92 -18.19
C THR A 276 7.59 5.05 -17.33
N THR A 277 6.39 4.89 -16.77
CA THR A 277 5.77 5.88 -15.87
C THR A 277 6.12 5.63 -14.41
N ASP A 278 6.09 4.36 -13.98
CA ASP A 278 6.45 3.92 -12.63
C ASP A 278 7.20 2.58 -12.75
N PRO A 279 8.53 2.61 -12.86
CA PRO A 279 9.36 1.42 -13.11
C PRO A 279 9.31 0.37 -12.00
N GLU A 280 8.96 0.76 -10.77
CA GLU A 280 8.85 -0.14 -9.62
C GLU A 280 7.49 -0.84 -9.54
N ALA A 281 6.45 -0.33 -10.24
CA ALA A 281 5.14 -0.97 -10.28
C ALA A 281 5.20 -2.32 -11.02
N ARG A 282 4.40 -3.27 -10.59
CA ARG A 282 4.25 -4.58 -11.24
C ARG A 282 2.79 -4.84 -11.58
N VAL A 283 2.55 -5.59 -12.66
CA VAL A 283 1.20 -6.01 -13.01
C VAL A 283 0.79 -7.14 -12.08
N MET A 284 -0.23 -6.90 -11.27
CA MET A 284 -0.75 -7.83 -10.27
C MET A 284 -2.21 -8.17 -10.54
N LYS A 285 -2.63 -9.37 -10.14
CA LYS A 285 -4.04 -9.76 -10.14
C LYS A 285 -4.76 -8.98 -9.03
N MET A 286 -5.83 -8.30 -9.38
CA MET A 286 -6.66 -7.53 -8.45
C MET A 286 -7.82 -8.39 -7.91
N PRO A 287 -8.48 -7.98 -6.81
CA PRO A 287 -9.62 -8.71 -6.24
C PRO A 287 -10.80 -8.90 -7.22
N ASP A 288 -10.98 -7.98 -8.17
CA ASP A 288 -11.99 -8.06 -9.23
C ASP A 288 -11.60 -9.01 -10.39
N GLY A 289 -10.52 -9.77 -10.25
CA GLY A 289 -10.01 -10.71 -11.25
C GLY A 289 -9.19 -10.08 -12.37
N GLY A 290 -9.19 -8.75 -12.53
CA GLY A 290 -8.40 -8.03 -13.53
C GLY A 290 -6.91 -7.96 -13.17
N PHE A 291 -6.07 -7.67 -14.18
CA PHE A 291 -4.63 -7.44 -13.98
C PHE A 291 -4.32 -5.97 -14.18
N ARG A 292 -3.74 -5.32 -13.17
CA ARG A 292 -3.40 -3.88 -13.21
C ARG A 292 -2.05 -3.61 -12.58
N PRO A 293 -1.37 -2.52 -13.00
CA PRO A 293 -0.20 -2.02 -12.29
C PRO A 293 -0.55 -1.70 -10.83
N ALA A 294 0.17 -2.31 -9.92
CA ALA A 294 -0.09 -2.19 -8.48
C ALA A 294 1.18 -2.39 -7.66
N PHE A 295 1.09 -2.01 -6.41
CA PHE A 295 1.94 -2.43 -5.31
C PHE A 295 1.12 -3.31 -4.35
N ASN A 296 1.80 -4.09 -3.54
CA ASN A 296 1.20 -4.93 -2.53
C ASN A 296 1.52 -4.34 -1.16
N ALA A 297 0.51 -3.73 -0.53
CA ALA A 297 0.59 -3.19 0.81
C ALA A 297 0.41 -4.33 1.82
N GLN A 298 1.45 -4.63 2.57
CA GLN A 298 1.44 -5.59 3.66
C GLN A 298 1.07 -4.87 4.95
N LEU A 299 0.06 -5.36 5.65
CA LEU A 299 -0.45 -4.77 6.87
C LEU A 299 -0.59 -5.82 7.95
N SER A 300 -0.20 -5.48 9.17
CA SER A 300 -0.51 -6.25 10.36
C SER A 300 -1.33 -5.43 11.33
N VAL A 301 -2.35 -6.04 11.92
CA VAL A 301 -3.25 -5.39 12.88
C VAL A 301 -3.41 -6.21 14.15
N ASP A 302 -3.51 -5.54 15.29
CA ASP A 302 -3.99 -6.16 16.51
C ASP A 302 -5.46 -6.54 16.35
N SER A 303 -5.78 -7.83 16.52
CA SER A 303 -7.11 -8.36 16.18
C SER A 303 -8.22 -7.84 17.10
N ALA A 304 -7.90 -7.46 18.33
CA ALA A 304 -8.87 -6.97 19.30
C ALA A 304 -9.25 -5.51 19.06
N THR A 305 -8.29 -4.68 18.70
CA THR A 305 -8.45 -3.21 18.66
C THR A 305 -8.44 -2.64 17.25
N LEU A 306 -8.02 -3.40 16.26
CA LEU A 306 -7.85 -3.01 14.85
C LEU A 306 -6.77 -1.96 14.63
N PHE A 307 -5.88 -1.72 15.59
CA PHE A 307 -4.72 -0.86 15.35
C PHE A 307 -3.74 -1.51 14.38
N ILE A 308 -3.29 -0.74 13.40
CA ILE A 308 -2.20 -1.17 12.50
C ILE A 308 -0.90 -1.13 13.30
N THR A 309 -0.29 -2.30 13.49
CA THR A 309 0.92 -2.49 14.29
C THR A 309 2.17 -2.60 13.43
N GLY A 310 2.01 -2.95 12.16
CA GLY A 310 3.11 -3.00 11.20
C GLY A 310 2.61 -2.80 9.79
N LEU A 311 3.49 -2.31 8.93
CA LEU A 311 3.23 -2.18 7.51
C LEU A 311 4.50 -2.25 6.69
N ASP A 312 4.35 -2.73 5.46
CA ASP A 312 5.35 -2.59 4.40
C ASP A 312 4.67 -2.44 3.05
N LEU A 313 5.43 -2.00 2.06
CA LEU A 313 4.95 -1.90 0.68
C LEU A 313 5.94 -2.59 -0.25
N VAL A 314 5.47 -3.62 -0.93
CA VAL A 314 6.32 -4.41 -1.84
C VAL A 314 5.77 -4.41 -3.26
N ASN A 315 6.64 -4.68 -4.22
CA ASN A 315 6.25 -4.85 -5.63
C ASN A 315 6.15 -6.32 -6.04
N SER A 316 6.00 -7.22 -5.09
CA SER A 316 5.71 -8.65 -5.31
C SER A 316 4.22 -8.90 -5.28
N GLY A 317 3.69 -9.60 -6.28
CA GLY A 317 2.29 -10.05 -6.29
C GLY A 317 2.03 -11.28 -5.41
N SER A 318 3.05 -11.88 -4.80
CA SER A 318 2.94 -13.03 -3.90
C SER A 318 3.16 -12.59 -2.46
N ASP A 319 2.34 -13.09 -1.55
CA ASP A 319 2.43 -12.85 -0.11
C ASP A 319 3.31 -13.86 0.62
N MET A 320 3.71 -14.95 -0.07
CA MET A 320 4.41 -16.11 0.50
C MET A 320 5.68 -15.77 1.31
N ASN A 321 6.41 -14.72 0.93
CA ASN A 321 7.65 -14.34 1.61
C ASN A 321 7.48 -13.11 2.53
N GLN A 322 6.24 -12.69 2.84
CA GLN A 322 6.00 -11.46 3.59
C GLN A 322 5.79 -11.70 5.10
N MET A 323 5.54 -12.94 5.51
CA MET A 323 5.23 -13.25 6.91
C MET A 323 6.43 -12.97 7.84
N LEU A 324 7.62 -13.49 7.50
CA LEU A 324 8.83 -13.29 8.31
C LEU A 324 9.26 -11.84 8.46
N PRO A 325 9.36 -11.04 7.37
CA PRO A 325 9.72 -9.62 7.50
C PRO A 325 8.74 -8.85 8.39
N MET A 326 7.44 -9.13 8.29
CA MET A 326 6.44 -8.46 9.10
C MET A 326 6.53 -8.88 10.58
N HIS A 327 6.74 -10.16 10.86
CA HIS A 327 6.96 -10.65 12.22
C HIS A 327 8.24 -10.06 12.84
N ALA A 328 9.34 -10.03 12.09
CA ALA A 328 10.58 -9.40 12.53
C ALA A 328 10.39 -7.91 12.83
N GLN A 329 9.55 -7.22 12.05
CA GLN A 329 9.23 -5.81 12.29
C GLN A 329 8.60 -5.57 13.68
N HIS A 330 7.77 -6.50 14.19
CA HIS A 330 7.21 -6.40 15.55
C HIS A 330 8.30 -6.53 16.61
N ARG A 331 9.17 -7.52 16.49
CA ARG A 331 10.30 -7.68 17.39
C ARG A 331 11.21 -6.45 17.41
N ASP A 332 11.54 -5.95 16.23
CA ASP A 332 12.49 -4.84 16.07
C ASP A 332 11.89 -3.50 16.55
N ARG A 333 10.57 -3.30 16.40
CA ARG A 333 9.87 -2.07 16.81
C ARG A 333 9.48 -2.06 18.29
N TYR A 334 9.02 -3.21 18.82
CA TYR A 334 8.35 -3.27 20.13
C TYR A 334 9.07 -4.18 21.12
N GLY A 335 10.17 -4.84 20.72
CA GLY A 335 10.90 -5.77 21.57
C GLY A 335 10.12 -7.02 21.94
N ARG A 336 9.00 -7.28 21.26
CA ARG A 336 8.11 -8.42 21.52
C ARG A 336 7.51 -8.96 20.24
N VAL A 337 7.09 -10.22 20.26
CA VAL A 337 6.40 -10.88 19.15
C VAL A 337 5.00 -11.30 19.59
N PRO A 338 4.03 -11.36 18.64
CA PRO A 338 2.68 -11.85 18.94
C PRO A 338 2.68 -13.32 19.36
N GLU A 339 1.78 -13.70 20.27
CA GLU A 339 1.54 -15.11 20.62
C GLU A 339 0.86 -15.87 19.48
N GLN A 340 -0.05 -15.20 18.76
CA GLN A 340 -0.84 -15.77 17.67
C GLN A 340 -0.75 -14.91 16.40
N TRP A 341 -0.42 -15.56 15.29
CA TRP A 341 -0.28 -14.92 13.98
C TRP A 341 -1.29 -15.50 12.99
N LEU A 342 -2.23 -14.68 12.53
CA LEU A 342 -3.30 -15.04 11.61
C LEU A 342 -2.97 -14.52 10.21
N ALA A 343 -2.90 -15.40 9.21
CA ALA A 343 -2.68 -15.01 7.82
C ALA A 343 -3.46 -15.92 6.86
N ASP A 344 -3.62 -15.52 5.60
CA ASP A 344 -4.27 -16.38 4.62
C ASP A 344 -3.34 -17.53 4.15
N GLY A 345 -3.90 -18.49 3.38
CA GLY A 345 -3.13 -19.62 2.86
C GLY A 345 -1.99 -19.24 1.89
N GLY A 346 -2.01 -18.01 1.35
CA GLY A 346 -0.95 -17.48 0.48
C GLY A 346 0.36 -17.20 1.20
N PHE A 347 0.33 -17.11 2.53
CA PHE A 347 1.51 -16.94 3.39
C PHE A 347 2.11 -18.25 3.89
N ALA A 348 1.41 -19.38 3.73
CA ALA A 348 1.77 -20.68 4.33
C ALA A 348 3.04 -21.30 3.69
N LYS A 349 4.21 -20.82 4.08
CA LYS A 349 5.51 -21.41 3.77
C LYS A 349 6.05 -22.13 5.01
N HIS A 350 6.35 -23.43 4.91
CA HIS A 350 6.76 -24.25 6.05
C HIS A 350 7.95 -23.66 6.81
N GLU A 351 8.99 -23.23 6.11
CA GLU A 351 10.15 -22.58 6.71
C GLU A 351 9.79 -21.35 7.57
N HIS A 352 8.78 -20.57 7.14
CA HIS A 352 8.33 -19.40 7.89
C HIS A 352 7.54 -19.81 9.13
N ILE A 353 6.69 -20.85 9.01
CA ILE A 353 5.94 -21.41 10.14
C ILE A 353 6.93 -21.91 11.20
N GLU A 354 7.96 -22.65 10.80
CA GLU A 354 9.00 -23.16 11.72
C GLU A 354 9.70 -22.02 12.46
N GLN A 355 10.06 -20.95 11.77
CA GLN A 355 10.75 -19.82 12.37
C GLN A 355 9.86 -19.01 13.32
N LEU A 356 8.56 -18.82 13.01
CA LEU A 356 7.64 -18.16 13.91
C LEU A 356 7.38 -19.03 15.17
N GLU A 357 7.13 -20.32 14.99
CA GLU A 357 6.92 -21.25 16.10
C GLU A 357 8.17 -21.35 17.01
N ALA A 358 9.38 -21.26 16.45
CA ALA A 358 10.63 -21.17 17.22
C ALA A 358 10.74 -19.87 18.04
N CYS A 359 10.03 -18.82 17.64
CA CYS A 359 9.89 -17.55 18.39
C CYS A 359 8.68 -17.56 19.34
N ALA A 360 8.09 -18.71 19.65
CA ALA A 360 6.88 -18.88 20.46
C ALA A 360 5.63 -18.20 19.89
N THR A 361 5.57 -17.98 18.57
CA THR A 361 4.42 -17.45 17.87
C THR A 361 3.64 -18.56 17.17
N GLN A 362 2.43 -18.85 17.60
CA GLN A 362 1.55 -19.84 16.96
C GLN A 362 0.97 -19.30 15.65
N VAL A 363 1.17 -20.03 14.55
CA VAL A 363 0.68 -19.62 13.22
C VAL A 363 -0.70 -20.23 12.95
N PHE A 364 -1.63 -19.38 12.50
CA PHE A 364 -2.98 -19.75 12.08
C PHE A 364 -3.16 -19.36 10.61
N THR A 365 -2.84 -20.29 9.71
CA THR A 365 -3.04 -20.16 8.26
C THR A 365 -3.70 -21.42 7.72
N PRO A 366 -4.66 -21.31 6.78
CA PRO A 366 -5.33 -22.48 6.20
C PRO A 366 -4.33 -23.37 5.44
N LEU A 367 -4.50 -24.67 5.58
CA LEU A 367 -3.76 -25.64 4.78
C LEU A 367 -4.31 -25.73 3.38
N ALA A 368 -3.42 -25.86 2.39
CA ALA A 368 -3.81 -26.18 1.03
C ALA A 368 -4.53 -27.54 0.98
N ALA A 369 -5.46 -27.69 0.03
CA ALA A 369 -6.09 -28.97 -0.21
C ALA A 369 -5.01 -30.01 -0.60
N PRO A 370 -5.03 -31.23 -0.01
CA PRO A 370 -4.11 -32.27 -0.38
C PRO A 370 -4.34 -32.73 -1.82
N ARG A 371 -3.30 -33.24 -2.47
CA ARG A 371 -3.42 -33.83 -3.82
C ARG A 371 -4.25 -35.10 -3.79
N ASP A 372 -4.07 -35.92 -2.75
CA ASP A 372 -4.91 -37.05 -2.46
C ASP A 372 -6.15 -36.59 -1.67
N LYS A 373 -7.33 -36.68 -2.28
CA LYS A 373 -8.60 -36.25 -1.68
C LYS A 373 -9.06 -37.14 -0.51
N GLN A 374 -8.52 -38.34 -0.38
CA GLN A 374 -8.88 -39.27 0.72
C GLN A 374 -8.10 -38.97 2.00
N ARG A 375 -7.01 -38.22 1.89
CA ARG A 375 -6.15 -37.88 3.01
C ARG A 375 -6.67 -36.66 3.79
N ASP A 376 -6.67 -36.77 5.12
CA ASP A 376 -6.88 -35.59 5.97
C ASP A 376 -5.68 -34.65 5.88
N ARG A 377 -5.93 -33.38 5.51
CA ARG A 377 -4.90 -32.34 5.42
C ARG A 377 -4.28 -31.99 6.77
N HIS A 378 -5.00 -32.28 7.87
CA HIS A 378 -4.59 -31.94 9.23
C HIS A 378 -3.70 -33.00 9.87
N GLU A 379 -3.59 -34.18 9.27
CA GLU A 379 -2.63 -35.18 9.69
C GLU A 379 -1.19 -34.79 9.31
N PRO A 380 -0.25 -34.85 10.26
CA PRO A 380 1.17 -34.64 9.99
C PRO A 380 1.71 -35.57 8.91
N LEU A 381 2.61 -35.06 8.09
CA LEU A 381 3.38 -35.85 7.14
C LEU A 381 4.63 -36.46 7.84
N PRO A 382 5.11 -37.64 7.43
CA PRO A 382 6.39 -38.13 7.89
C PRO A 382 7.59 -37.21 7.60
N THR A 383 7.43 -36.31 6.59
CA THR A 383 8.43 -35.32 6.17
C THR A 383 8.26 -33.96 6.85
N ASP A 384 7.20 -33.76 7.63
CA ASP A 384 6.97 -32.49 8.33
C ASP A 384 7.93 -32.40 9.54
N SER A 385 8.43 -31.19 9.79
CA SER A 385 9.07 -30.91 11.07
C SER A 385 8.04 -30.93 12.21
N LYS A 386 8.49 -30.97 13.45
CA LYS A 386 7.64 -30.96 14.64
C LYS A 386 6.69 -29.71 14.59
N ALA A 387 7.21 -28.54 14.25
CA ALA A 387 6.43 -27.30 14.19
C ALA A 387 5.35 -27.36 13.10
N VAL A 388 5.69 -27.84 11.91
CA VAL A 388 4.73 -27.97 10.80
C VAL A 388 3.66 -29.02 11.13
N GLY A 389 4.05 -30.15 11.73
CA GLY A 389 3.10 -31.19 12.20
C GLY A 389 2.13 -30.64 13.24
N GLN A 390 2.61 -29.89 14.23
CA GLN A 390 1.78 -29.23 15.23
C GLN A 390 0.84 -28.18 14.62
N TRP A 391 1.33 -27.37 13.67
CA TRP A 391 0.49 -26.42 12.93
C TRP A 391 -0.64 -27.13 12.19
N ARG A 392 -0.38 -28.25 11.48
CA ARG A 392 -1.43 -29.04 10.81
C ARG A 392 -2.50 -29.51 11.79
N GLN A 393 -2.09 -30.15 12.88
CA GLN A 393 -3.01 -30.65 13.91
C GLN A 393 -3.84 -29.51 14.50
N ARG A 394 -3.20 -28.41 14.89
CA ARG A 394 -3.85 -27.22 15.44
C ARG A 394 -4.96 -26.71 14.50
N MET A 395 -4.66 -26.55 13.21
CA MET A 395 -5.63 -26.02 12.23
C MET A 395 -6.82 -26.95 11.97
N GLY A 396 -6.79 -28.21 12.44
CA GLY A 396 -7.90 -29.15 12.43
C GLY A 396 -8.90 -28.93 13.58
N THR A 397 -8.47 -28.26 14.65
CA THR A 397 -9.30 -28.08 15.86
C THR A 397 -10.38 -27.02 15.68
N ASP A 398 -11.49 -27.16 16.40
CA ASP A 398 -12.57 -26.16 16.37
C ASP A 398 -12.15 -24.85 17.04
N GLU A 399 -11.27 -24.92 18.03
CA GLU A 399 -10.66 -23.75 18.65
C GLU A 399 -9.89 -22.91 17.61
N ALA A 400 -9.01 -23.55 16.83
CA ALA A 400 -8.25 -22.84 15.78
C ALA A 400 -9.15 -22.25 14.69
N LYS A 401 -10.23 -22.95 14.33
CA LYS A 401 -11.24 -22.42 13.39
C LYS A 401 -11.92 -21.18 13.95
N GLN A 402 -12.22 -21.17 15.27
CA GLN A 402 -12.81 -20.00 15.92
C GLN A 402 -11.84 -18.84 15.99
N ILE A 403 -10.58 -19.07 16.39
CA ILE A 403 -9.51 -18.06 16.40
C ILE A 403 -9.32 -17.49 15.01
N TYR A 404 -9.31 -18.33 13.98
CA TYR A 404 -9.07 -17.88 12.59
C TYR A 404 -10.18 -16.97 12.04
N LYS A 405 -11.41 -17.03 12.56
CA LYS A 405 -12.49 -16.11 12.18
C LYS A 405 -12.15 -14.66 12.48
N ASP A 406 -11.35 -14.39 13.53
CA ASP A 406 -10.93 -13.04 13.89
C ASP A 406 -10.12 -12.37 12.80
N ARG A 407 -9.49 -13.14 11.89
CA ARG A 407 -8.77 -12.59 10.74
C ARG A 407 -9.71 -11.75 9.87
N ALA A 408 -10.87 -12.28 9.47
CA ALA A 408 -11.82 -11.55 8.63
C ALA A 408 -12.38 -10.32 9.37
N ALA A 409 -12.72 -10.46 10.64
CA ALA A 409 -13.26 -9.39 11.46
C ALA A 409 -12.24 -8.24 11.69
N SER A 410 -10.95 -8.53 11.65
CA SER A 410 -9.88 -7.55 11.93
C SER A 410 -9.24 -6.98 10.67
N ILE A 411 -8.39 -7.77 9.99
CA ILE A 411 -7.58 -7.21 8.89
C ILE A 411 -8.41 -6.88 7.65
N GLU A 412 -9.43 -7.66 7.31
CA GLU A 412 -10.29 -7.36 6.17
C GLU A 412 -11.13 -6.10 6.42
N CYS A 413 -11.62 -5.92 7.66
CA CYS A 413 -12.28 -4.69 8.10
C CYS A 413 -11.33 -3.48 7.98
N THR A 414 -10.09 -3.61 8.45
CA THR A 414 -9.08 -2.57 8.34
C THR A 414 -8.77 -2.24 6.87
N ASN A 415 -8.59 -3.24 6.02
CA ASN A 415 -8.40 -3.06 4.58
C ASN A 415 -9.58 -2.31 3.93
N ALA A 416 -10.81 -2.62 4.33
CA ALA A 416 -12.01 -1.92 3.86
C ALA A 416 -12.01 -0.45 4.32
N HIS A 417 -11.67 -0.18 5.57
CA HIS A 417 -11.56 1.19 6.10
C HIS A 417 -10.54 2.03 5.32
N LEU A 418 -9.37 1.47 5.00
CA LEU A 418 -8.35 2.18 4.21
C LEU A 418 -8.82 2.46 2.79
N ARG A 419 -9.48 1.48 2.13
CA ARG A 419 -10.05 1.68 0.79
C ARG A 419 -11.15 2.74 0.77
N ASN A 420 -12.02 2.76 1.77
CA ASN A 420 -13.09 3.75 1.90
C ASN A 420 -12.55 5.17 2.10
N ARG A 421 -11.33 5.30 2.66
CA ARG A 421 -10.60 6.57 2.78
C ARG A 421 -9.66 6.84 1.58
N GLY A 422 -9.95 6.27 0.43
CA GLY A 422 -9.26 6.58 -0.82
C GLY A 422 -8.01 5.77 -1.15
N LEU A 423 -7.57 4.80 -0.32
CA LEU A 423 -6.42 3.95 -0.61
C LEU A 423 -6.76 2.85 -1.64
N GLN A 424 -7.24 3.26 -2.80
CA GLN A 424 -7.51 2.37 -3.94
C GLN A 424 -6.42 2.49 -5.01
N ARG A 425 -5.80 3.67 -5.08
CA ARG A 425 -4.73 4.00 -6.02
C ARG A 425 -3.79 5.02 -5.40
N PHE A 426 -2.50 4.80 -5.55
CA PHE A 426 -1.50 5.82 -5.19
C PHE A 426 -1.52 6.97 -6.20
N ASN A 427 -1.46 8.20 -5.70
CA ASN A 427 -1.35 9.43 -6.49
C ASN A 427 0.12 9.88 -6.65
N VAL A 428 1.05 9.00 -6.31
CA VAL A 428 2.51 9.19 -6.38
C VAL A 428 3.14 8.04 -7.15
N ARG A 429 4.39 8.20 -7.59
CA ARG A 429 5.15 7.19 -8.32
C ARG A 429 6.36 6.76 -7.50
N GLY A 430 6.71 5.50 -7.63
CA GLY A 430 7.83 4.88 -6.92
C GLY A 430 7.44 4.35 -5.54
N LEU A 431 8.14 3.28 -5.14
CA LEU A 431 7.84 2.51 -3.93
C LEU A 431 7.98 3.35 -2.66
N CYS A 432 9.05 4.14 -2.56
CA CYS A 432 9.33 4.97 -1.39
C CYS A 432 8.23 6.01 -1.13
N LYS A 433 7.79 6.74 -2.18
CA LYS A 433 6.71 7.74 -2.08
C LYS A 433 5.37 7.07 -1.81
N ALA A 434 5.10 5.93 -2.43
CA ALA A 434 3.88 5.17 -2.20
C ALA A 434 3.84 4.61 -0.75
N ARG A 435 4.99 4.19 -0.20
CA ARG A 435 5.12 3.79 1.21
C ARG A 435 4.83 4.96 2.17
N ALA A 436 5.29 6.18 1.86
CA ALA A 436 4.93 7.36 2.65
C ALA A 436 3.41 7.60 2.66
N VAL A 437 2.73 7.48 1.52
CA VAL A 437 1.26 7.59 1.45
C VAL A 437 0.58 6.48 2.27
N LEU A 438 1.09 5.25 2.23
CA LEU A 438 0.56 4.15 3.06
C LEU A 438 0.71 4.44 4.56
N LEU A 439 1.83 5.03 4.97
CA LEU A 439 2.08 5.46 6.36
C LEU A 439 1.07 6.52 6.83
N TRP A 440 0.72 7.50 5.97
CA TRP A 440 -0.34 8.46 6.27
C TRP A 440 -1.68 7.78 6.54
N HIS A 441 -2.04 6.80 5.72
CA HIS A 441 -3.28 6.02 5.91
C HIS A 441 -3.25 5.20 7.21
N ALA A 442 -2.10 4.63 7.57
CA ALA A 442 -1.95 3.87 8.81
C ALA A 442 -2.06 4.77 10.05
N LEU A 443 -1.37 5.92 10.05
CA LEU A 443 -1.46 6.90 11.13
C LEU A 443 -2.87 7.46 11.29
N ALA A 444 -3.52 7.84 10.18
CA ALA A 444 -4.90 8.32 10.19
C ALA A 444 -5.88 7.25 10.66
N HIS A 445 -5.69 5.97 10.25
CA HIS A 445 -6.49 4.86 10.75
C HIS A 445 -6.32 4.68 12.27
N ASN A 446 -5.09 4.65 12.76
CA ASN A 446 -4.81 4.49 14.18
C ASN A 446 -5.37 5.69 14.98
N LEU A 447 -5.21 6.90 14.48
CA LEU A 447 -5.80 8.10 15.10
C LEU A 447 -7.34 7.98 15.20
N LYS A 448 -8.02 7.52 14.13
CA LYS A 448 -9.47 7.29 14.17
C LYS A 448 -9.87 6.23 15.19
N ARG A 449 -9.04 5.18 15.36
CA ARG A 449 -9.26 4.17 16.41
C ARG A 449 -9.08 4.75 17.80
N MET A 450 -8.05 5.57 18.01
CA MET A 450 -7.82 6.27 19.30
C MET A 450 -9.01 7.16 19.65
N MET A 451 -9.52 7.95 18.69
CA MET A 451 -10.72 8.77 18.88
C MET A 451 -11.94 7.90 19.24
N ALA A 452 -12.17 6.77 18.56
CA ALA A 452 -13.30 5.87 18.83
C ALA A 452 -13.19 5.19 20.21
N MET A 453 -12.00 5.08 20.78
CA MET A 453 -11.74 4.54 22.11
C MET A 453 -11.61 5.64 23.18
N ASN A 454 -11.87 6.91 22.82
CA ASN A 454 -11.74 8.07 23.70
C ASN A 454 -10.34 8.16 24.36
N VAL A 455 -9.28 7.81 23.63
CA VAL A 455 -7.91 7.96 24.11
C VAL A 455 -7.58 9.45 24.24
N ALA A 456 -7.23 9.88 25.45
CA ALA A 456 -6.83 11.27 25.69
C ALA A 456 -5.46 11.54 25.04
N PHE A 457 -5.32 12.65 24.33
CA PHE A 457 -4.05 13.18 23.87
C PHE A 457 -3.55 14.14 24.96
N ALA A 458 -2.54 13.70 25.72
CA ALA A 458 -1.88 14.60 26.67
C ALA A 458 -1.07 15.63 25.85
N ALA A 459 -1.31 16.91 26.10
CA ALA A 459 -0.57 18.01 25.52
C ALA A 459 0.83 18.09 26.15
#